data_8f2d5bad40225ae329376c259221c391
#
_entry.id   8f2d5bad40225ae329376c259221c391
#
_cell.length_a   1.000
_cell.length_b   1.000
_cell.length_c   1.000
_cell.angle_alpha   90.00
_cell.angle_beta   90.00
_cell.angle_gamma   90.00
#
_symmetry.space_group_name_H-M   'P 1'
#
loop_
_entity.id
_entity.type
_entity.pdbx_description
1 polymer ?
#
loop_
_entity_poly.entity_id
_entity_poly.type
_entity_poly.pdbx_seq_one_letter_code
_entity_poly.pdbx_strand_id
1 'polypeptide(L)'
;MAAERAIDKLKKAYNVENRSSYAIYKGEELILKIFWSPITIADRDKINTTLRAMGKGDEEGSLDFALQVIIEKAQDSSGKSLFTEADRPSLRREVPLAVLLDIMGKMQDVGDEVDPDAVKSPVEEG
;
A
#
# COMPACT_ATOMS: atom_id res chain seq x y z
N MET A 1 -10.21 -34.84 -11.11
CA MET A 1 -10.02 -33.60 -10.48
C MET A 1 -9.20 -32.69 -11.30
N ALA A 2 -9.67 -31.50 -11.45
CA ALA A 2 -8.98 -30.57 -12.29
C ALA A 2 -7.75 -30.02 -11.60
N ALA A 3 -6.76 -29.76 -12.38
CA ALA A 3 -5.56 -29.14 -11.84
C ALA A 3 -5.87 -27.70 -11.47
N GLU A 4 -5.13 -27.22 -10.52
CA GLU A 4 -5.29 -25.85 -10.08
C GLU A 4 -4.78 -24.93 -11.19
N ARG A 5 -5.57 -23.93 -11.51
CA ARG A 5 -5.20 -23.02 -12.56
C ARG A 5 -4.18 -22.01 -12.05
N ALA A 6 -3.44 -21.41 -12.98
CA ALA A 6 -2.45 -20.42 -12.61
C ALA A 6 -3.06 -19.26 -11.85
N ILE A 7 -4.24 -18.81 -12.28
CA ILE A 7 -4.89 -17.69 -11.59
C ILE A 7 -5.23 -18.08 -10.15
N ASP A 8 -5.62 -19.32 -9.92
CA ASP A 8 -5.95 -19.77 -8.58
C ASP A 8 -4.71 -19.80 -7.70
N LYS A 9 -3.58 -20.19 -8.27
CA LYS A 9 -2.33 -20.20 -7.53
C LYS A 9 -1.93 -18.80 -7.13
N LEU A 10 -2.10 -17.84 -8.04
CA LEU A 10 -1.77 -16.45 -7.73
C LEU A 10 -2.69 -15.90 -6.66
N LYS A 11 -3.98 -16.21 -6.74
CA LYS A 11 -4.91 -15.69 -5.74
C LYS A 11 -4.63 -16.27 -4.37
N LYS A 12 -4.20 -17.51 -4.30
CA LYS A 12 -3.85 -18.09 -3.01
C LYS A 12 -2.60 -17.47 -2.44
N ALA A 13 -1.58 -17.29 -3.28
CA ALA A 13 -0.30 -16.79 -2.81
C ALA A 13 -0.39 -15.31 -2.43
N TYR A 14 -1.19 -14.54 -3.15
CA TYR A 14 -1.26 -13.10 -2.95
C TYR A 14 -2.70 -12.68 -2.70
N ASN A 15 -3.34 -13.33 -1.75
CA ASN A 15 -4.72 -13.07 -1.44
C ASN A 15 -4.91 -11.62 -1.07
N VAL A 16 -5.77 -10.91 -1.82
CA VAL A 16 -5.98 -9.48 -1.58
C VAL A 16 -6.68 -9.22 -0.25
N GLU A 17 -7.24 -10.27 0.36
CA GLU A 17 -7.82 -10.10 1.68
C GLU A 17 -6.80 -10.18 2.79
N ASN A 18 -5.59 -10.63 2.49
CA ASN A 18 -4.53 -10.65 3.48
C ASN A 18 -3.94 -9.26 3.56
N ARG A 19 -4.12 -8.61 4.69
CA ARG A 19 -3.64 -7.25 4.86
C ARG A 19 -2.23 -7.23 5.40
N SER A 20 -1.45 -6.28 4.92
CA SER A 20 -0.14 -5.99 5.47
C SER A 20 -0.30 -4.89 6.51
N SER A 21 0.73 -4.68 7.30
CA SER A 21 0.69 -3.62 8.29
C SER A 21 2.06 -2.99 8.46
N TYR A 22 2.05 -1.78 8.96
CA TYR A 22 3.27 -1.03 9.22
C TYR A 22 3.04 -0.18 10.47
N ALA A 23 3.92 -0.34 11.45
CA ALA A 23 3.81 0.42 12.68
C ALA A 23 4.79 1.57 12.63
N ILE A 24 4.31 2.76 12.92
CA ILE A 24 5.10 3.97 12.91
C ILE A 24 5.41 4.35 14.35
N TYR A 25 6.69 4.44 14.66
CA TYR A 25 7.15 4.79 15.99
C TYR A 25 7.90 6.10 15.98
N LYS A 26 7.85 6.78 17.10
CA LYS A 26 8.75 7.88 17.35
C LYS A 26 9.50 7.53 18.61
N GLY A 27 10.79 7.18 18.48
CA GLY A 27 11.49 6.60 19.61
C GLY A 27 10.86 5.26 19.95
N GLU A 28 10.41 5.14 21.18
CA GLU A 28 9.75 3.91 21.62
C GLU A 28 8.24 4.02 21.62
N GLU A 29 7.72 5.17 21.25
CA GLU A 29 6.28 5.38 21.30
C GLU A 29 5.64 5.01 20.00
N LEU A 30 4.63 4.15 20.04
CA LEU A 30 3.86 3.80 18.85
C LEU A 30 2.92 4.95 18.54
N ILE A 31 3.10 5.54 17.35
CA ILE A 31 2.27 6.66 16.93
C ILE A 31 1.03 6.15 16.22
N LEU A 32 1.22 5.19 15.30
CA LEU A 32 0.12 4.77 14.45
C LEU A 32 0.47 3.44 13.82
N LYS A 33 -0.52 2.58 13.66
CA LYS A 33 -0.33 1.34 12.92
C LYS A 33 -1.28 1.36 11.75
N ILE A 34 -0.75 1.15 10.56
CA ILE A 34 -1.50 1.23 9.32
C ILE A 34 -1.64 -0.16 8.75
N PHE A 35 -2.85 -0.49 8.32
CA PHE A 35 -3.13 -1.75 7.64
C PHE A 35 -3.60 -1.45 6.23
N TRP A 36 -3.36 -2.37 5.31
CA TRP A 36 -3.87 -2.18 3.94
C TRP A 36 -3.91 -3.51 3.22
N SER A 37 -4.81 -3.61 2.25
CA SER A 37 -4.86 -4.74 1.35
C SER A 37 -3.90 -4.49 0.19
N PRO A 38 -3.40 -5.55 -0.44
CA PRO A 38 -2.52 -5.37 -1.59
C PRO A 38 -3.21 -4.53 -2.67
N ILE A 39 -2.41 -3.74 -3.38
CA ILE A 39 -2.92 -2.85 -4.40
C ILE A 39 -3.06 -3.63 -5.70
N THR A 40 -4.24 -3.60 -6.28
CA THR A 40 -4.52 -4.29 -7.53
C THR A 40 -4.51 -3.30 -8.68
N ILE A 41 -4.59 -3.83 -9.90
CA ILE A 41 -4.71 -2.97 -11.07
C ILE A 41 -6.00 -2.14 -10.99
N ALA A 42 -7.07 -2.73 -10.48
CA ALA A 42 -8.32 -2.00 -10.33
C ALA A 42 -8.15 -0.83 -9.36
N ASP A 43 -7.40 -1.05 -8.28
CA ASP A 43 -7.12 0.04 -7.34
C ASP A 43 -6.34 1.16 -8.02
N ARG A 44 -5.32 0.78 -8.80
CA ARG A 44 -4.52 1.78 -9.50
C ARG A 44 -5.38 2.60 -10.47
N ASP A 45 -6.27 1.92 -11.19
CA ASP A 45 -7.11 2.62 -12.14
C ASP A 45 -8.04 3.60 -11.44
N LYS A 46 -8.58 3.20 -10.29
CA LYS A 46 -9.44 4.08 -9.54
C LYS A 46 -8.68 5.30 -9.04
N ILE A 47 -7.47 5.07 -8.55
CA ILE A 47 -6.64 6.16 -8.05
C ILE A 47 -6.33 7.14 -9.17
N ASN A 48 -5.95 6.62 -10.34
CA ASN A 48 -5.65 7.48 -11.48
C ASN A 48 -6.86 8.27 -11.95
N THR A 49 -8.03 7.63 -11.93
CA THR A 49 -9.26 8.33 -12.31
C THR A 49 -9.54 9.48 -11.35
N THR A 50 -9.36 9.24 -10.06
CA THR A 50 -9.56 10.27 -9.06
C THR A 50 -8.59 11.43 -9.27
N LEU A 51 -7.32 11.12 -9.54
CA LEU A 51 -6.33 12.17 -9.74
C LEU A 51 -6.63 13.01 -10.96
N ARG A 52 -7.06 12.38 -12.06
CA ARG A 52 -7.42 13.13 -13.24
C ARG A 52 -8.61 14.03 -12.99
N ALA A 53 -9.59 13.55 -12.24
CA ALA A 53 -10.75 14.36 -11.91
C ALA A 53 -10.37 15.57 -11.09
N MET A 54 -9.26 15.49 -10.34
CA MET A 54 -8.78 16.59 -9.53
C MET A 54 -7.84 17.50 -10.31
N GLY A 55 -7.64 17.25 -11.60
CA GLY A 55 -6.72 18.05 -12.40
C GLY A 55 -5.26 17.71 -12.19
N LYS A 56 -4.98 16.56 -11.59
CA LYS A 56 -3.61 16.18 -11.32
C LYS A 56 -3.14 15.14 -12.32
N GLY A 57 -1.82 15.02 -12.45
CA GLY A 57 -1.27 13.99 -13.30
C GLY A 57 -1.52 12.62 -12.70
N ASP A 58 -1.52 11.60 -13.54
CA ASP A 58 -1.77 10.26 -13.08
C ASP A 58 -0.54 9.38 -13.22
N GLU A 59 0.64 9.95 -13.10
CA GLU A 59 1.86 9.18 -13.19
C GLU A 59 2.11 8.40 -11.93
N GLU A 60 2.30 7.11 -12.08
CA GLU A 60 2.67 6.28 -10.94
C GLU A 60 4.03 6.74 -10.42
N GLY A 61 4.17 6.68 -9.11
CA GLY A 61 5.39 7.13 -8.51
C GLY A 61 5.39 8.59 -8.16
N SER A 62 4.40 9.34 -8.62
CA SER A 62 4.31 10.75 -8.24
C SER A 62 3.86 10.85 -6.79
N LEU A 63 4.12 12.00 -6.18
CA LEU A 63 3.67 12.21 -4.81
C LEU A 63 2.16 12.23 -4.72
N ASP A 64 1.49 12.76 -5.74
CA ASP A 64 0.03 12.76 -5.72
C ASP A 64 -0.54 11.35 -5.78
N PHE A 65 0.06 10.49 -6.60
CA PHE A 65 -0.37 9.09 -6.65
C PHE A 65 -0.20 8.44 -5.29
N ALA A 66 0.95 8.67 -4.68
CA ALA A 66 1.26 8.08 -3.41
C ALA A 66 0.34 8.54 -2.29
N LEU A 67 0.04 9.84 -2.26
CA LEU A 67 -0.90 10.35 -1.28
C LEU A 67 -2.28 9.73 -1.48
N GLN A 68 -2.68 9.55 -2.73
CA GLN A 68 -3.98 8.95 -2.99
C GLN A 68 -4.03 7.51 -2.52
N VAL A 69 -2.94 6.77 -2.70
CA VAL A 69 -2.86 5.40 -2.19
C VAL A 69 -3.07 5.40 -0.68
N ILE A 70 -2.38 6.29 0.02
CA ILE A 70 -2.50 6.36 1.47
C ILE A 70 -3.93 6.69 1.87
N ILE A 71 -4.52 7.68 1.23
CA ILE A 71 -5.87 8.10 1.60
C ILE A 71 -6.89 6.99 1.36
N GLU A 72 -6.76 6.29 0.25
CA GLU A 72 -7.78 5.29 -0.09
C GLU A 72 -7.55 3.94 0.55
N LYS A 73 -6.30 3.57 0.83
CA LYS A 73 -6.02 2.21 1.25
C LYS A 73 -5.65 2.08 2.72
N ALA A 74 -5.16 3.12 3.36
CA ALA A 74 -4.72 3.00 4.74
C ALA A 74 -5.91 2.80 5.67
N GLN A 75 -5.84 1.77 6.49
CA GLN A 75 -6.94 1.37 7.37
C GLN A 75 -6.43 1.11 8.77
N ASP A 76 -7.34 1.13 9.73
CA ASP A 76 -7.01 0.64 11.06
C ASP A 76 -7.24 -0.88 11.11
N SER A 77 -7.05 -1.46 12.28
CA SER A 77 -7.14 -2.91 12.40
C SER A 77 -8.54 -3.43 12.09
N SER A 78 -9.55 -2.60 12.21
CA SER A 78 -10.92 -3.02 11.92
C SER A 78 -11.29 -2.85 10.46
N GLY A 79 -10.41 -2.28 9.64
CA GLY A 79 -10.69 -2.05 8.23
C GLY A 79 -11.26 -0.70 7.93
N LYS A 80 -11.29 0.20 8.91
CA LYS A 80 -11.84 1.52 8.72
C LYS A 80 -10.75 2.44 8.20
N SER A 81 -11.11 3.30 7.25
CA SER A 81 -10.14 4.22 6.66
C SER A 81 -9.56 5.14 7.72
N LEU A 82 -8.24 5.28 7.69
CA LEU A 82 -7.56 6.18 8.62
C LEU A 82 -7.59 7.62 8.14
N PHE A 83 -7.63 7.83 6.84
CA PHE A 83 -7.57 9.17 6.27
C PHE A 83 -8.69 9.38 5.29
N THR A 84 -9.03 10.64 5.07
CA THR A 84 -10.03 11.01 4.06
C THR A 84 -9.44 12.07 3.17
N GLU A 85 -10.17 12.46 2.13
CA GLU A 85 -9.70 13.52 1.25
C GLU A 85 -9.52 14.84 1.99
N ALA A 86 -10.27 15.03 3.07
CA ALA A 86 -10.13 16.24 3.86
C ALA A 86 -8.76 16.34 4.52
N ASP A 87 -8.08 15.21 4.68
CA ASP A 87 -6.76 15.19 5.31
C ASP A 87 -5.63 15.52 4.34
N ARG A 88 -5.91 15.56 3.04
CA ARG A 88 -4.86 15.76 2.04
C ARG A 88 -4.01 17.00 2.29
N PRO A 89 -4.60 18.17 2.57
CA PRO A 89 -3.74 19.34 2.80
C PRO A 89 -2.82 19.17 3.98
N SER A 90 -3.28 18.55 5.05
CA SER A 90 -2.44 18.33 6.22
C SER A 90 -1.34 17.31 5.92
N LEU A 91 -1.68 16.27 5.18
CA LEU A 91 -0.66 15.28 4.81
C LEU A 91 0.44 15.94 3.98
N ARG A 92 0.06 16.87 3.12
CA ARG A 92 1.04 17.54 2.27
C ARG A 92 1.88 18.55 3.02
N ARG A 93 1.33 19.21 4.01
CA ARG A 93 2.00 20.35 4.65
C ARG A 93 2.53 20.07 6.03
N GLU A 94 1.91 19.15 6.75
CA GLU A 94 2.20 19.01 8.17
C GLU A 94 2.85 17.69 8.52
N VAL A 95 2.98 16.78 7.57
CA VAL A 95 3.67 15.52 7.81
C VAL A 95 4.98 15.52 7.02
N PRO A 96 6.10 15.22 7.67
CA PRO A 96 7.39 15.23 6.97
C PRO A 96 7.39 14.31 5.76
N LEU A 97 8.03 14.76 4.71
CA LEU A 97 8.09 13.98 3.48
C LEU A 97 8.70 12.60 3.72
N ALA A 98 9.73 12.53 4.56
CA ALA A 98 10.38 11.25 4.80
C ALA A 98 9.41 10.23 5.40
N VAL A 99 8.49 10.69 6.26
CA VAL A 99 7.51 9.81 6.86
C VAL A 99 6.54 9.30 5.79
N LEU A 100 6.09 10.19 4.92
CA LEU A 100 5.18 9.79 3.85
C LEU A 100 5.85 8.82 2.88
N LEU A 101 7.13 9.06 2.57
CA LEU A 101 7.84 8.16 1.68
C LEU A 101 7.99 6.77 2.28
N ASP A 102 8.23 6.71 3.58
CA ASP A 102 8.29 5.42 4.26
C ASP A 102 6.97 4.67 4.16
N ILE A 103 5.88 5.36 4.44
CA ILE A 103 4.56 4.74 4.37
C ILE A 103 4.29 4.25 2.97
N MET A 104 4.56 5.11 1.98
CA MET A 104 4.33 4.75 0.60
C MET A 104 5.14 3.56 0.16
N GLY A 105 6.41 3.55 0.54
CA GLY A 105 7.26 2.44 0.18
C GLY A 105 6.75 1.14 0.75
N LYS A 106 6.29 1.17 1.99
CA LYS A 106 5.74 -0.03 2.61
C LYS A 106 4.45 -0.46 1.94
N MET A 107 3.58 0.48 1.63
CA MET A 107 2.29 0.12 1.06
C MET A 107 2.38 -0.37 -0.36
N GLN A 108 3.43 0.00 -1.08
CA GLN A 108 3.58 -0.44 -2.45
C GLN A 108 4.41 -1.69 -2.60
N ASP A 109 5.04 -2.13 -1.53
CA ASP A 109 5.77 -3.38 -1.57
C ASP A 109 4.80 -4.54 -1.49
N VAL A 110 5.01 -5.51 -2.34
CA VAL A 110 4.17 -6.68 -2.36
C VAL A 110 5.05 -7.89 -2.05
N GLY A 111 4.81 -8.50 -0.93
CA GLY A 111 5.44 -9.76 -0.65
C GLY A 111 6.79 -9.73 -0.01
N ASP A 112 7.45 -8.60 -0.01
CA ASP A 112 8.79 -8.62 0.52
C ASP A 112 8.79 -8.81 2.02
N GLU A 113 7.85 -8.21 2.69
CA GLU A 113 7.82 -8.38 4.11
C GLU A 113 7.29 -9.71 4.49
N VAL A 114 6.73 -10.40 3.54
CA VAL A 114 6.13 -11.66 3.85
C VAL A 114 7.15 -12.66 4.30
N ASP A 115 8.22 -12.78 3.54
CA ASP A 115 9.14 -13.86 3.82
C ASP A 115 10.48 -13.55 3.19
N PRO A 116 11.39 -13.04 3.97
CA PRO A 116 12.72 -12.76 3.43
C PRO A 116 13.39 -14.01 2.86
N ASP A 117 13.11 -15.14 3.43
CA ASP A 117 13.70 -16.35 2.92
C ASP A 117 13.15 -16.70 1.56
N ALA A 118 11.86 -16.48 1.37
CA ALA A 118 11.27 -16.74 0.08
C ALA A 118 11.88 -15.85 -0.98
N VAL A 119 12.16 -14.63 -0.60
CA VAL A 119 12.78 -13.72 -1.52
C VAL A 119 14.20 -14.14 -1.84
N LYS A 120 14.94 -14.45 -0.81
CA LYS A 120 16.31 -14.82 -1.03
C LYS A 120 16.45 -16.10 -1.77
N SER A 121 15.67 -17.04 -1.34
CA SER A 121 15.92 -18.35 -1.79
C SER A 121 15.87 -18.46 -3.30
N PRO A 122 14.89 -17.95 -3.95
CA PRO A 122 14.90 -18.08 -5.40
C PRO A 122 15.92 -17.18 -6.03
N VAL A 123 16.22 -16.13 -5.41
CA VAL A 123 17.02 -15.15 -6.07
C VAL A 123 18.47 -15.50 -6.03
N GLU A 124 18.91 -15.80 -4.87
CA GLU A 124 20.30 -15.93 -4.81
C GLU A 124 20.74 -17.15 -5.43
N GLU A 125 19.93 -18.14 -5.49
CA GLU A 125 20.41 -19.23 -6.18
C GLU A 125 20.36 -18.96 -7.59
N GLY A 126 19.65 -18.00 -7.93
CA GLY A 126 19.69 -17.61 -9.31
C GLY A 126 21.05 -17.22 -9.62
#